data_9c6242acce103a294b81dc8895ab5137
#
_entry.id   9c6242acce103a294b81dc8895ab5137
#
_cell.length_a   1.000
_cell.length_b   1.000
_cell.length_c   1.000
_cell.angle_alpha   90.00
_cell.angle_beta   90.00
_cell.angle_gamma   90.00
#
_symmetry.space_group_name_H-M   'P 1'
#
loop_
_entity.id
_entity.type
_entity.pdbx_description
1 polymer ?
#
loop_
_entity_poly.entity_id
_entity_poly.type
_entity_poly.pdbx_seq_one_letter_code
_entity_poly.pdbx_strand_id
1 'polypeptide(L)'
;MKNQKIILNRLLNKYENSKHLLDPGTSLRRVMLKVEKKDFPEYIYEDAVIRDAYNEAALELEKKHLVQLEWVKGRPVLSAIVLRLDQISQCYAFAERMHPKVRASQIIQLINGSLEDVAIPWIIAWKVDVCRSAAEQLKIPVFCKTDDTPLQDLLCAFREYSALPGSITMRAFSSKCFSDTKYFERNVRDLFLRIARKYDADLANSCDENELGEREQLAYLGIYARPELYELAGNCLVRTEQGTICIGAAPYGLALPSTLIDSITAIDLTAIQCITFIENKTNYDEYVMSEKQPGELVIYHGGFLSPQKRKLVTMIAHAAAKGVKVRFWADIDAGGFRMFDNLQKLISSVLPMRMSGELVEKFYEHGLVRSKEYLSELEADLKSGRYLLFKDAIEKILSYGVTIEQETFLN
;
A
#
# COMPACT_ATOMS: atom_id res chain seq x y z
N MET A 1 12.15 30.29 32.97
CA MET A 1 12.23 28.99 32.27
C MET A 1 11.28 28.84 31.07
N LYS A 2 9.99 29.13 31.16
CA LYS A 2 9.03 28.99 30.05
C LYS A 2 9.44 29.80 28.80
N ASN A 3 9.71 31.09 28.95
CA ASN A 3 10.08 31.96 27.83
C ASN A 3 11.43 31.58 27.19
N GLN A 4 12.40 31.12 27.99
CA GLN A 4 13.68 30.60 27.49
C GLN A 4 13.48 29.38 26.55
N LYS A 5 12.63 28.41 26.96
CA LYS A 5 12.28 27.25 26.12
C LYS A 5 11.57 27.67 24.83
N ILE A 6 10.69 28.69 24.85
CA ILE A 6 10.03 29.21 23.66
C ILE A 6 11.06 29.77 22.68
N ILE A 7 11.99 30.63 23.15
CA ILE A 7 13.06 31.22 22.33
C ILE A 7 13.91 30.11 21.69
N LEU A 8 14.41 29.17 22.51
CA LEU A 8 15.26 28.08 21.99
C LEU A 8 14.51 27.16 21.04
N ASN A 9 13.26 26.81 21.31
CA ASN A 9 12.48 25.97 20.40
C ASN A 9 12.29 26.60 19.03
N ARG A 10 12.06 27.92 18.97
CA ARG A 10 11.97 28.65 17.69
C ARG A 10 13.30 28.65 16.95
N LEU A 11 14.41 28.90 17.66
CA LEU A 11 15.75 28.88 17.09
C LEU A 11 16.14 27.48 16.60
N LEU A 12 15.85 26.44 17.39
CA LEU A 12 16.10 25.04 17.00
C LEU A 12 15.26 24.63 15.79
N ASN A 13 13.99 25.06 15.70
CA ASN A 13 13.18 24.83 14.50
C ASN A 13 13.81 25.49 13.24
N LYS A 14 14.38 26.68 13.37
CA LYS A 14 15.11 27.33 12.27
C LYS A 14 16.42 26.60 11.94
N TYR A 15 17.14 26.11 12.94
CA TYR A 15 18.34 25.29 12.77
C TYR A 15 18.04 24.01 12.02
N GLU A 16 16.98 23.30 12.42
CA GLU A 16 16.54 22.05 11.79
C GLU A 16 16.11 22.21 10.32
N ASN A 17 15.66 23.41 9.94
CA ASN A 17 15.33 23.76 8.56
C ASN A 17 16.49 24.43 7.80
N SER A 18 17.70 24.50 8.40
CA SER A 18 18.87 25.12 7.80
C SER A 18 19.85 24.10 7.26
N LYS A 19 20.77 24.56 6.38
CA LYS A 19 21.88 23.72 5.89
C LYS A 19 22.83 23.28 6.99
N HIS A 20 22.89 24.00 8.13
CA HIS A 20 23.76 23.66 9.25
C HIS A 20 23.42 22.31 9.92
N LEU A 21 22.17 21.84 9.80
CA LEU A 21 21.77 20.55 10.37
C LEU A 21 22.51 19.37 9.69
N LEU A 22 22.56 19.39 8.35
CA LEU A 22 23.15 18.31 7.56
C LEU A 22 24.66 18.49 7.43
N ASP A 23 25.11 19.70 7.18
CA ASP A 23 26.52 20.02 6.89
C ASP A 23 26.98 21.26 7.70
N PRO A 24 27.40 21.03 8.96
CA PRO A 24 27.88 22.10 9.83
C PRO A 24 29.16 22.73 9.25
N GLY A 25 29.14 24.05 9.08
CA GLY A 25 30.31 24.83 8.62
C GLY A 25 30.32 25.20 7.13
N THR A 26 29.44 24.65 6.30
CA THR A 26 29.34 25.03 4.87
C THR A 26 28.58 26.31 4.61
N SER A 27 27.75 26.74 5.55
CA SER A 27 26.94 27.96 5.42
C SER A 27 27.44 29.06 6.35
N LEU A 28 27.65 30.24 5.80
CA LEU A 28 27.94 31.46 6.57
C LEU A 28 26.65 32.15 7.11
N ARG A 29 25.45 31.61 6.76
CA ARG A 29 24.19 32.19 7.15
C ARG A 29 23.87 31.87 8.60
N ARG A 30 23.77 32.91 9.44
CA ARG A 30 23.44 32.73 10.86
C ARG A 30 22.03 32.19 11.07
N VAL A 31 21.86 31.32 12.05
CA VAL A 31 20.54 30.90 12.54
C VAL A 31 20.07 31.90 13.57
N MET A 32 19.04 32.69 13.22
CA MET A 32 18.61 33.81 14.05
C MET A 32 17.08 33.93 14.09
N LEU A 33 16.59 34.39 15.21
CA LEU A 33 15.20 34.77 15.44
C LEU A 33 15.13 36.30 15.40
N LYS A 34 14.55 36.85 14.35
CA LYS A 34 14.31 38.30 14.27
C LYS A 34 13.12 38.65 15.14
N VAL A 35 13.23 39.78 15.84
CA VAL A 35 12.15 40.27 16.68
C VAL A 35 11.12 40.99 15.81
N GLU A 36 10.45 40.24 14.98
CA GLU A 36 9.39 40.68 14.08
C GLU A 36 8.15 39.80 14.33
N LYS A 37 6.95 40.36 14.17
CA LYS A 37 5.68 39.64 14.42
C LYS A 37 5.56 38.32 13.69
N LYS A 38 6.18 38.17 12.50
CA LYS A 38 6.22 36.95 11.71
C LYS A 38 7.12 35.87 12.31
N ASP A 39 8.28 36.23 12.82
CA ASP A 39 9.30 35.33 13.33
C ASP A 39 9.14 35.00 14.82
N PHE A 40 8.73 36.03 15.59
CA PHE A 40 8.60 35.94 17.04
C PHE A 40 7.31 36.65 17.54
N PRO A 41 6.12 36.07 17.23
CA PRO A 41 4.84 36.68 17.59
C PRO A 41 4.59 36.78 19.10
N GLU A 42 5.28 36.00 19.91
CA GLU A 42 5.18 36.03 21.38
C GLU A 42 5.87 37.28 21.97
N TYR A 43 6.78 37.91 21.26
CA TYR A 43 7.44 39.14 21.68
C TYR A 43 6.58 40.36 21.27
N ILE A 44 5.79 40.87 22.22
CA ILE A 44 4.92 42.02 21.97
C ILE A 44 5.68 43.30 22.35
N TYR A 45 6.11 44.04 21.36
CA TYR A 45 6.92 45.25 21.55
C TYR A 45 6.21 46.31 22.39
N GLU A 46 4.92 46.50 22.18
CA GLU A 46 4.08 47.51 22.82
C GLU A 46 3.75 47.19 24.28
N ASP A 47 3.80 45.89 24.66
CA ASP A 47 3.57 45.45 26.03
C ASP A 47 4.89 45.34 26.79
N ALA A 48 5.11 46.32 27.71
CA ALA A 48 6.35 46.38 28.47
C ALA A 48 6.58 45.14 29.35
N VAL A 49 5.53 44.53 29.91
CA VAL A 49 5.62 43.35 30.79
C VAL A 49 6.06 42.14 29.98
N ILE A 50 5.45 41.91 28.85
CA ILE A 50 5.78 40.81 27.96
C ILE A 50 7.18 40.97 27.37
N ARG A 51 7.47 42.16 26.85
CA ARG A 51 8.77 42.51 26.29
C ARG A 51 9.90 42.28 27.29
N ASP A 52 9.78 42.83 28.51
CA ASP A 52 10.82 42.77 29.53
C ASP A 52 11.02 41.34 30.03
N ALA A 53 9.95 40.53 30.14
CA ALA A 53 10.03 39.11 30.47
C ALA A 53 10.78 38.31 29.41
N TYR A 54 10.62 38.62 28.12
CA TYR A 54 11.40 37.98 27.05
C TYR A 54 12.83 38.50 26.94
N ASN A 55 13.06 39.79 27.20
CA ASN A 55 14.41 40.34 27.30
C ASN A 55 15.22 39.68 28.41
N GLU A 56 14.63 39.53 29.60
CA GLU A 56 15.26 38.81 30.71
C GLU A 56 15.55 37.35 30.36
N ALA A 57 14.58 36.65 29.76
CA ALA A 57 14.77 35.27 29.31
C ALA A 57 15.90 35.14 28.28
N ALA A 58 16.02 36.10 27.35
CA ALA A 58 17.09 36.11 26.35
C ALA A 58 18.47 36.40 26.98
N LEU A 59 18.54 37.34 27.91
CA LEU A 59 19.77 37.67 28.67
C LEU A 59 20.26 36.45 29.47
N GLU A 60 19.36 35.71 30.10
CA GLU A 60 19.71 34.45 30.80
C GLU A 60 20.26 33.36 29.86
N LEU A 61 19.73 33.27 28.64
CA LEU A 61 20.27 32.37 27.63
C LEU A 61 21.66 32.83 27.12
N GLU A 62 21.88 34.12 27.00
CA GLU A 62 23.18 34.71 26.63
C GLU A 62 24.23 34.46 27.72
N LYS A 63 23.89 34.68 29.02
CA LYS A 63 24.77 34.32 30.15
C LYS A 63 25.18 32.86 30.14
N LYS A 64 24.32 31.98 29.64
CA LYS A 64 24.61 30.53 29.46
C LYS A 64 25.38 30.25 28.17
N HIS A 65 25.75 31.25 27.40
CA HIS A 65 26.41 31.15 26.11
C HIS A 65 25.64 30.36 25.03
N LEU A 66 24.30 30.23 25.15
CA LEU A 66 23.48 29.49 24.21
C LEU A 66 23.07 30.34 22.99
N VAL A 67 22.98 31.65 23.19
CA VAL A 67 22.61 32.61 22.16
C VAL A 67 23.51 33.83 22.22
N GLN A 68 23.48 34.69 21.20
CA GLN A 68 24.04 36.02 21.15
C GLN A 68 22.89 36.99 20.84
N LEU A 69 22.83 38.13 21.56
CA LEU A 69 21.75 39.09 21.43
C LEU A 69 22.18 40.28 20.57
N GLU A 70 21.26 40.74 19.73
CA GLU A 70 21.38 42.00 18.99
C GLU A 70 20.27 42.94 19.45
N TRP A 71 20.65 44.17 19.81
CA TRP A 71 19.72 45.18 20.35
C TRP A 71 19.49 46.29 19.34
N VAL A 72 18.31 46.91 19.41
CA VAL A 72 18.03 48.12 18.67
C VAL A 72 18.84 49.27 19.28
N LYS A 73 19.60 49.99 18.45
CA LYS A 73 20.50 51.06 18.92
C LYS A 73 19.75 52.12 19.75
N GLY A 74 20.19 52.30 21.00
CA GLY A 74 19.63 53.30 21.93
C GLY A 74 18.27 52.93 22.55
N ARG A 75 17.82 51.68 22.43
CA ARG A 75 16.55 51.23 23.03
C ARG A 75 16.72 49.87 23.72
N PRO A 76 16.00 49.63 24.85
CA PRO A 76 16.03 48.34 25.54
C PRO A 76 15.12 47.29 24.82
N VAL A 77 15.32 47.11 23.51
CA VAL A 77 14.50 46.29 22.66
C VAL A 77 15.42 45.39 21.85
N LEU A 78 15.14 44.10 21.87
CA LEU A 78 15.85 43.13 21.05
C LEU A 78 15.55 43.34 19.56
N SER A 79 16.58 43.25 18.74
CA SER A 79 16.50 43.24 17.28
C SER A 79 16.51 41.80 16.74
N ALA A 80 17.41 40.99 17.29
CA ALA A 80 17.51 39.60 16.94
C ALA A 80 18.16 38.77 18.06
N ILE A 81 17.87 37.48 18.05
CA ILE A 81 18.51 36.47 18.91
C ILE A 81 19.17 35.44 17.98
N VAL A 82 20.50 35.33 18.06
CA VAL A 82 21.33 34.47 17.20
C VAL A 82 21.70 33.19 17.94
N LEU A 83 21.44 32.05 17.36
CA LEU A 83 21.82 30.73 17.95
C LEU A 83 23.32 30.52 17.88
N ARG A 84 23.91 30.13 18.96
CA ARG A 84 25.35 29.73 19.00
C ARG A 84 25.48 28.28 18.54
N LEU A 85 25.97 28.09 17.30
CA LEU A 85 26.10 26.77 16.69
C LEU A 85 27.16 25.90 17.34
N ASP A 86 28.17 26.48 17.97
CA ASP A 86 29.18 25.79 18.77
C ASP A 86 28.61 25.19 20.07
N GLN A 87 27.44 25.66 20.51
CA GLN A 87 26.76 25.20 21.71
C GLN A 87 25.46 24.43 21.41
N ILE A 88 25.28 23.94 20.20
CA ILE A 88 24.02 23.34 19.74
C ILE A 88 23.56 22.16 20.64
N SER A 89 24.48 21.31 21.07
CA SER A 89 24.16 20.18 21.95
C SER A 89 23.59 20.64 23.30
N GLN A 90 24.11 21.73 23.86
CA GLN A 90 23.60 22.31 25.11
C GLN A 90 22.25 22.99 24.89
N CYS A 91 22.02 23.60 23.73
CA CYS A 91 20.72 24.16 23.36
C CYS A 91 19.63 23.09 23.32
N TYR A 92 19.92 21.90 22.73
CA TYR A 92 18.99 20.76 22.73
C TYR A 92 18.74 20.23 24.14
N ALA A 93 19.78 20.06 24.95
CA ALA A 93 19.67 19.60 26.33
C ALA A 93 18.81 20.57 27.17
N PHE A 94 19.05 21.89 27.06
CA PHE A 94 18.29 22.90 27.77
C PHE A 94 16.81 22.95 27.33
N ALA A 95 16.55 22.76 26.03
CA ALA A 95 15.20 22.72 25.48
C ALA A 95 14.47 21.41 25.78
N GLU A 96 15.15 20.42 26.40
CA GLU A 96 14.64 19.05 26.61
C GLU A 96 14.16 18.43 25.29
N ARG A 97 14.91 18.67 24.21
CA ARG A 97 14.65 18.11 22.88
C ARG A 97 15.76 17.13 22.47
N MET A 98 15.36 16.13 21.74
CA MET A 98 16.33 15.21 21.14
C MET A 98 16.86 15.79 19.83
N HIS A 99 18.18 15.74 19.63
CA HIS A 99 18.80 16.18 18.38
C HIS A 99 18.39 15.28 17.21
N PRO A 100 18.01 15.81 16.03
CA PRO A 100 17.57 15.00 14.88
C PRO A 100 18.52 13.88 14.47
N LYS A 101 19.85 14.07 14.54
CA LYS A 101 20.84 13.01 14.27
C LYS A 101 20.71 11.83 15.23
N VAL A 102 20.52 12.12 16.53
CA VAL A 102 20.35 11.08 17.55
C VAL A 102 19.04 10.33 17.30
N ARG A 103 17.98 11.09 17.03
CA ARG A 103 16.66 10.52 16.73
C ARG A 103 16.71 9.63 15.49
N ALA A 104 17.31 10.09 14.40
CA ALA A 104 17.47 9.31 13.18
C ALA A 104 18.25 8.00 13.42
N SER A 105 19.36 8.07 14.20
CA SER A 105 20.14 6.89 14.55
C SER A 105 19.32 5.88 15.38
N GLN A 106 18.52 6.33 16.33
CA GLN A 106 17.64 5.45 17.10
C GLN A 106 16.59 4.75 16.23
N ILE A 107 15.97 5.48 15.31
CA ILE A 107 14.99 4.92 14.36
C ILE A 107 15.66 3.88 13.46
N ILE A 108 16.84 4.17 12.92
CA ILE A 108 17.59 3.23 12.08
C ILE A 108 17.95 1.95 12.86
N GLN A 109 18.42 2.09 14.09
CA GLN A 109 18.73 0.93 14.95
C GLN A 109 17.49 0.08 15.24
N LEU A 110 16.36 0.73 15.58
CA LEU A 110 15.10 0.05 15.85
C LEU A 110 14.60 -0.73 14.62
N ILE A 111 14.61 -0.09 13.45
CA ILE A 111 14.18 -0.73 12.19
C ILE A 111 15.10 -1.90 11.83
N ASN A 112 16.42 -1.69 11.87
CA ASN A 112 17.38 -2.72 11.51
C ASN A 112 17.32 -3.93 12.43
N GLY A 113 17.27 -3.72 13.74
CA GLY A 113 17.18 -4.81 14.71
C GLY A 113 15.86 -5.57 14.64
N SER A 114 14.74 -4.86 14.41
CA SER A 114 13.42 -5.51 14.32
C SER A 114 13.21 -6.30 13.02
N LEU A 115 13.88 -5.93 11.93
CA LEU A 115 13.69 -6.50 10.59
C LEU A 115 14.98 -7.18 10.07
N GLU A 116 15.81 -7.74 10.95
CA GLU A 116 17.04 -8.41 10.56
C GLU A 116 16.77 -9.64 9.70
N ASP A 117 15.82 -10.48 10.11
CA ASP A 117 15.49 -11.76 9.46
C ASP A 117 14.34 -11.65 8.45
N VAL A 118 13.85 -10.45 8.16
CA VAL A 118 12.73 -10.26 7.23
C VAL A 118 13.21 -10.32 5.78
N ALA A 119 12.65 -11.28 5.01
CA ALA A 119 13.00 -11.52 3.61
C ALA A 119 11.96 -11.02 2.59
N ILE A 120 10.85 -10.40 3.02
CA ILE A 120 9.79 -9.92 2.14
C ILE A 120 10.27 -8.71 1.33
N PRO A 121 10.28 -8.77 -0.03
CA PRO A 121 10.92 -7.76 -0.87
C PRO A 121 10.42 -6.33 -0.64
N TRP A 122 9.11 -6.13 -0.54
CA TRP A 122 8.53 -4.79 -0.36
C TRP A 122 8.83 -4.20 1.04
N ILE A 123 8.92 -5.04 2.09
CA ILE A 123 9.33 -4.61 3.43
C ILE A 123 10.81 -4.20 3.43
N ILE A 124 11.66 -4.96 2.74
CA ILE A 124 13.09 -4.62 2.56
C ILE A 124 13.23 -3.29 1.82
N ALA A 125 12.46 -3.08 0.74
CA ALA A 125 12.48 -1.84 -0.02
C ALA A 125 12.08 -0.63 0.86
N TRP A 126 11.02 -0.77 1.67
CA TRP A 126 10.63 0.24 2.65
C TRP A 126 11.73 0.50 3.69
N LYS A 127 12.31 -0.56 4.27
CA LYS A 127 13.42 -0.47 5.23
C LYS A 127 14.58 0.33 4.68
N VAL A 128 15.01 0.00 3.46
CA VAL A 128 16.14 0.68 2.78
C VAL A 128 15.82 2.15 2.54
N ASP A 129 14.65 2.49 2.04
CA ASP A 129 14.26 3.87 1.73
C ASP A 129 14.18 4.74 3.00
N VAL A 130 13.54 4.23 4.06
CA VAL A 130 13.42 4.95 5.33
C VAL A 130 14.77 5.12 6.02
N CYS A 131 15.60 4.07 6.09
CA CYS A 131 16.93 4.15 6.72
C CYS A 131 17.84 5.10 5.93
N ARG A 132 17.82 5.08 4.60
CA ARG A 132 18.58 6.02 3.75
C ARG A 132 18.12 7.46 3.98
N SER A 133 16.80 7.72 3.94
CA SER A 133 16.25 9.06 4.19
C SER A 133 16.63 9.60 5.58
N ALA A 134 16.60 8.73 6.59
CA ALA A 134 17.00 9.09 7.95
C ALA A 134 18.51 9.34 8.06
N ALA A 135 19.36 8.53 7.43
CA ALA A 135 20.80 8.68 7.48
C ALA A 135 21.30 9.92 6.71
N GLU A 136 20.82 10.13 5.47
CA GLU A 136 21.33 11.16 4.57
C GLU A 136 20.65 12.51 4.77
N GLN A 137 19.34 12.51 5.08
CA GLN A 137 18.52 13.73 5.13
C GLN A 137 17.96 14.03 6.52
N LEU A 138 18.22 13.18 7.51
CA LEU A 138 17.63 13.23 8.85
C LEU A 138 16.09 13.29 8.83
N LYS A 139 15.50 12.76 7.77
CA LYS A 139 14.03 12.67 7.61
C LYS A 139 13.55 11.34 8.13
N ILE A 140 12.73 11.38 9.16
CA ILE A 140 12.03 10.22 9.72
C ILE A 140 10.54 10.27 9.32
N PRO A 141 9.85 9.11 9.24
CA PRO A 141 8.42 9.10 8.96
C PRO A 141 7.62 9.95 9.93
N VAL A 142 6.56 10.60 9.44
CA VAL A 142 5.76 11.54 10.24
C VAL A 142 5.17 10.88 11.48
N PHE A 143 4.75 9.61 11.37
CA PHE A 143 4.19 8.83 12.48
C PHE A 143 5.19 8.46 13.58
N CYS A 144 6.50 8.70 13.36
CA CYS A 144 7.56 8.50 14.37
C CYS A 144 8.00 9.80 15.05
N LYS A 145 7.38 10.95 14.75
CA LYS A 145 7.88 12.24 15.24
C LYS A 145 7.64 12.48 16.73
N THR A 146 6.51 12.02 17.24
CA THR A 146 6.05 12.32 18.61
C THR A 146 5.97 11.08 19.48
N ASP A 147 5.76 9.90 18.90
CA ASP A 147 5.56 8.64 19.58
C ASP A 147 6.17 7.51 18.76
N ASP A 148 6.80 6.54 19.42
CA ASP A 148 7.40 5.37 18.79
C ASP A 148 6.42 4.20 18.65
N THR A 149 5.30 4.23 19.36
CA THR A 149 4.32 3.14 19.37
C THR A 149 3.86 2.76 17.96
N PRO A 150 3.50 3.70 17.04
CA PRO A 150 3.09 3.30 15.71
C PRO A 150 4.20 2.62 14.89
N LEU A 151 5.47 2.98 15.12
CA LEU A 151 6.60 2.31 14.47
C LEU A 151 6.82 0.93 15.07
N GLN A 152 6.81 0.80 16.39
CA GLN A 152 6.99 -0.49 17.08
C GLN A 152 5.90 -1.49 16.68
N ASP A 153 4.64 -1.05 16.64
CA ASP A 153 3.50 -1.85 16.20
C ASP A 153 3.65 -2.29 14.74
N LEU A 154 4.05 -1.37 13.85
CA LEU A 154 4.30 -1.69 12.46
C LEU A 154 5.43 -2.71 12.28
N LEU A 155 6.53 -2.54 13.01
CA LEU A 155 7.67 -3.47 12.96
C LEU A 155 7.30 -4.86 13.51
N CYS A 156 6.49 -4.90 14.56
CA CYS A 156 5.91 -6.14 15.07
C CYS A 156 5.07 -6.83 13.98
N ALA A 157 4.16 -6.09 13.34
CA ALA A 157 3.34 -6.62 12.26
C ALA A 157 4.18 -7.12 11.07
N PHE A 158 5.22 -6.42 10.66
CA PHE A 158 6.11 -6.84 9.58
C PHE A 158 6.87 -8.13 9.90
N ARG A 159 7.38 -8.25 11.11
CA ARG A 159 8.09 -9.46 11.56
C ARG A 159 7.15 -10.67 11.59
N GLU A 160 5.98 -10.52 12.23
CA GLU A 160 5.00 -11.60 12.32
C GLU A 160 4.44 -11.98 10.94
N TYR A 161 4.26 -11.00 10.05
CA TYR A 161 3.87 -11.23 8.66
C TYR A 161 4.93 -12.03 7.90
N SER A 162 6.20 -11.67 8.04
CA SER A 162 7.30 -12.38 7.39
C SER A 162 7.44 -13.84 7.85
N ALA A 163 7.04 -14.13 9.07
CA ALA A 163 7.09 -15.47 9.66
C ALA A 163 5.85 -16.33 9.39
N LEU A 164 4.89 -15.84 8.59
CA LEU A 164 3.68 -16.62 8.28
C LEU A 164 4.02 -17.77 7.33
N PRO A 165 3.61 -19.00 7.65
CA PRO A 165 3.79 -20.14 6.73
C PRO A 165 2.79 -20.11 5.57
N GLY A 166 1.81 -19.22 5.60
CA GLY A 166 0.73 -19.09 4.62
C GLY A 166 -0.29 -18.05 5.02
N SER A 167 -1.48 -18.11 4.45
CA SER A 167 -2.55 -17.14 4.72
C SER A 167 -3.12 -17.29 6.14
N ILE A 168 -3.56 -16.19 6.73
CA ILE A 168 -4.07 -16.09 8.10
C ILE A 168 -5.32 -15.22 8.17
N THR A 169 -6.23 -15.49 9.13
CA THR A 169 -7.32 -14.54 9.39
C THR A 169 -6.80 -13.28 10.07
N MET A 170 -7.38 -12.12 9.72
CA MET A 170 -6.98 -10.82 10.30
C MET A 170 -7.04 -10.81 11.84
N ARG A 171 -8.04 -11.49 12.41
CA ARG A 171 -8.15 -11.62 13.88
C ARG A 171 -7.04 -12.48 14.49
N ALA A 172 -6.70 -13.59 13.86
CA ALA A 172 -5.61 -14.44 14.32
C ALA A 172 -4.25 -13.74 14.15
N PHE A 173 -4.06 -13.01 13.05
CA PHE A 173 -2.88 -12.16 12.83
C PHE A 173 -2.76 -11.08 13.90
N SER A 174 -3.86 -10.35 14.17
CA SER A 174 -3.89 -9.33 15.22
C SER A 174 -3.56 -9.91 16.60
N SER A 175 -4.15 -11.07 16.94
CA SER A 175 -3.87 -11.75 18.20
C SER A 175 -2.41 -12.20 18.32
N LYS A 176 -1.82 -12.65 17.21
CA LYS A 176 -0.41 -13.07 17.16
C LYS A 176 0.54 -11.89 17.37
N CYS A 177 0.25 -10.73 16.79
CA CYS A 177 1.07 -9.52 16.91
C CYS A 177 0.90 -8.81 18.26
N PHE A 178 -0.34 -8.72 18.78
CA PHE A 178 -0.71 -7.74 19.81
C PHE A 178 -1.49 -8.34 20.98
N SER A 179 -1.76 -9.64 21.00
CA SER A 179 -2.63 -10.31 21.98
C SER A 179 -4.08 -9.75 22.05
N ASP A 180 -4.45 -8.86 21.10
CA ASP A 180 -5.80 -8.31 20.92
C ASP A 180 -6.25 -8.58 19.48
N THR A 181 -7.40 -9.23 19.32
CA THR A 181 -7.94 -9.68 18.04
C THR A 181 -8.35 -8.55 17.08
N LYS A 182 -8.42 -7.31 17.56
CA LYS A 182 -8.85 -6.14 16.80
C LYS A 182 -7.80 -5.02 16.75
N TYR A 183 -6.68 -5.16 17.46
CA TYR A 183 -5.68 -4.10 17.55
C TYR A 183 -5.08 -3.74 16.18
N PHE A 184 -4.69 -4.75 15.40
CA PHE A 184 -4.18 -4.57 14.04
C PHE A 184 -5.14 -3.77 13.17
N GLU A 185 -6.42 -4.16 13.16
CA GLU A 185 -7.46 -3.50 12.35
C GLU A 185 -7.62 -2.01 12.70
N ARG A 186 -7.55 -1.67 14.00
CA ARG A 186 -7.79 -0.31 14.47
C ARG A 186 -6.59 0.63 14.37
N ASN A 187 -5.38 0.10 14.58
CA ASN A 187 -4.21 0.94 14.81
C ASN A 187 -3.09 0.77 13.78
N VAL A 188 -3.01 -0.37 13.09
CA VAL A 188 -1.84 -0.72 12.28
C VAL A 188 -2.20 -0.93 10.80
N ARG A 189 -3.37 -1.47 10.50
CA ARG A 189 -3.82 -1.87 9.17
C ARG A 189 -3.60 -0.80 8.10
N ASP A 190 -4.06 0.41 8.36
CA ASP A 190 -4.03 1.48 7.37
C ASP A 190 -2.59 1.89 7.03
N LEU A 191 -1.71 1.93 8.05
CA LEU A 191 -0.29 2.20 7.86
C LEU A 191 0.39 1.04 7.12
N PHE A 192 0.10 -0.19 7.51
CA PHE A 192 0.61 -1.41 6.89
C PHE A 192 0.24 -1.47 5.39
N LEU A 193 -1.03 -1.29 5.05
CA LEU A 193 -1.52 -1.27 3.68
C LEU A 193 -0.94 -0.11 2.87
N ARG A 194 -0.85 1.08 3.43
CA ARG A 194 -0.26 2.25 2.74
C ARG A 194 1.20 1.99 2.34
N ILE A 195 1.96 1.30 3.20
CA ILE A 195 3.35 0.94 2.89
C ILE A 195 3.39 -0.17 1.84
N ALA A 196 2.58 -1.22 2.01
CA ALA A 196 2.51 -2.30 1.04
C ALA A 196 2.15 -1.77 -0.37
N ARG A 197 1.14 -0.92 -0.50
CA ARG A 197 0.77 -0.27 -1.79
C ARG A 197 1.92 0.50 -2.43
N LYS A 198 2.76 1.14 -1.62
CA LYS A 198 3.88 1.95 -2.15
C LYS A 198 5.05 1.10 -2.61
N TYR A 199 5.31 -0.03 -1.96
CA TYR A 199 6.55 -0.79 -2.16
C TYR A 199 6.36 -2.19 -2.77
N ASP A 200 5.12 -2.70 -2.82
CA ASP A 200 4.76 -3.90 -3.56
C ASP A 200 4.23 -3.50 -4.93
N ALA A 201 5.01 -3.75 -5.97
CA ALA A 201 4.68 -3.32 -7.33
C ALA A 201 3.41 -4.00 -7.89
N ASP A 202 3.19 -5.26 -7.54
CA ASP A 202 2.00 -5.99 -8.01
C ASP A 202 0.73 -5.48 -7.32
N LEU A 203 0.82 -5.17 -6.02
CA LEU A 203 -0.28 -4.56 -5.28
C LEU A 203 -0.52 -3.12 -5.75
N ALA A 204 0.52 -2.32 -5.97
CA ALA A 204 0.41 -0.96 -6.50
C ALA A 204 -0.34 -0.94 -7.82
N ASN A 205 0.11 -1.75 -8.79
CA ASN A 205 -0.51 -1.87 -10.11
C ASN A 205 -1.99 -2.33 -10.05
N SER A 206 -2.36 -3.07 -9.01
CA SER A 206 -3.74 -3.54 -8.84
C SER A 206 -4.64 -2.51 -8.14
N CYS A 207 -4.06 -1.49 -7.49
CA CYS A 207 -4.78 -0.45 -6.73
C CYS A 207 -4.98 0.85 -7.52
N ASP A 208 -4.22 1.08 -8.60
CA ASP A 208 -4.19 2.37 -9.31
C ASP A 208 -5.54 2.79 -9.93
N GLU A 209 -6.52 1.89 -9.98
CA GLU A 209 -7.84 2.15 -10.58
C GLU A 209 -9.02 2.06 -9.60
N ASN A 210 -8.82 2.26 -8.30
CA ASN A 210 -9.87 2.20 -7.26
C ASN A 210 -10.67 0.88 -7.16
N GLU A 211 -10.21 -0.19 -7.77
CA GLU A 211 -10.95 -1.45 -7.87
C GLU A 211 -10.80 -2.36 -6.65
N LEU A 212 -9.68 -2.26 -5.91
CA LEU A 212 -9.44 -3.12 -4.74
C LEU A 212 -9.74 -2.41 -3.43
N GLY A 213 -10.78 -2.85 -2.74
CA GLY A 213 -11.04 -2.47 -1.37
C GLY A 213 -9.95 -2.94 -0.40
N GLU A 214 -9.87 -2.35 0.79
CA GLU A 214 -8.86 -2.70 1.80
C GLU A 214 -8.88 -4.20 2.18
N ARG A 215 -10.04 -4.84 2.13
CA ARG A 215 -10.19 -6.28 2.42
C ARG A 215 -9.50 -7.14 1.36
N GLU A 216 -9.62 -6.77 0.11
CA GLU A 216 -9.03 -7.47 -1.03
C GLU A 216 -7.52 -7.27 -1.05
N GLN A 217 -7.05 -6.07 -0.73
CA GLN A 217 -5.63 -5.77 -0.57
C GLN A 217 -4.99 -6.59 0.55
N LEU A 218 -5.66 -6.74 1.70
CA LEU A 218 -5.22 -7.62 2.77
C LEU A 218 -5.23 -9.08 2.35
N ALA A 219 -6.27 -9.51 1.64
CA ALA A 219 -6.35 -10.88 1.13
C ALA A 219 -5.21 -11.18 0.13
N TYR A 220 -4.84 -10.20 -0.70
CA TYR A 220 -3.65 -10.30 -1.55
C TYR A 220 -2.38 -10.57 -0.74
N LEU A 221 -2.23 -9.90 0.38
CA LEU A 221 -1.12 -10.10 1.30
C LEU A 221 -1.29 -11.37 2.17
N GLY A 222 -2.33 -12.19 1.93
CA GLY A 222 -2.60 -13.41 2.68
C GLY A 222 -3.26 -13.18 4.04
N ILE A 223 -3.69 -11.94 4.36
CA ILE A 223 -4.43 -11.61 5.57
C ILE A 223 -5.91 -11.41 5.21
N TYR A 224 -6.79 -12.30 5.58
CA TYR A 224 -8.20 -12.27 5.18
C TYR A 224 -9.16 -12.16 6.37
N ALA A 225 -10.33 -11.56 6.15
CA ALA A 225 -11.36 -11.44 7.18
C ALA A 225 -12.07 -12.78 7.46
N ARG A 226 -12.30 -13.57 6.40
CA ARG A 226 -12.87 -14.93 6.41
C ARG A 226 -12.20 -15.74 5.32
N PRO A 227 -12.14 -17.07 5.41
CA PRO A 227 -11.71 -17.90 4.31
C PRO A 227 -12.43 -17.53 3.02
N GLU A 228 -11.69 -17.34 1.93
CA GLU A 228 -12.27 -17.17 0.61
C GLU A 228 -12.95 -18.46 0.19
N LEU A 229 -13.97 -18.34 -0.63
CA LEU A 229 -14.68 -19.46 -1.24
C LEU A 229 -14.35 -19.47 -2.73
N TYR A 230 -13.85 -20.62 -3.21
CA TYR A 230 -13.54 -20.84 -4.62
C TYR A 230 -14.61 -21.70 -5.23
N GLU A 231 -15.42 -21.11 -6.10
CA GLU A 231 -16.54 -21.78 -6.71
C GLU A 231 -16.15 -22.45 -8.03
N LEU A 232 -16.49 -23.73 -8.14
CA LEU A 232 -16.20 -24.56 -9.30
C LEU A 232 -17.44 -25.35 -9.68
N ALA A 233 -17.74 -25.45 -10.97
CA ALA A 233 -18.85 -26.25 -11.51
C ALA A 233 -18.37 -27.10 -12.68
N GLY A 234 -18.43 -28.42 -12.57
CA GLY A 234 -18.01 -29.35 -13.61
C GLY A 234 -17.58 -30.71 -13.05
N ASN A 235 -17.35 -31.67 -13.92
CA ASN A 235 -17.01 -33.05 -13.51
C ASN A 235 -15.50 -33.15 -13.16
N CYS A 236 -15.16 -32.62 -11.99
CA CYS A 236 -13.80 -32.54 -11.44
C CYS A 236 -13.75 -33.25 -10.08
N LEU A 237 -12.65 -33.97 -9.80
CA LEU A 237 -12.40 -34.61 -8.51
C LEU A 237 -11.22 -33.87 -7.82
N VAL A 238 -11.42 -33.49 -6.58
CA VAL A 238 -10.40 -32.90 -5.72
C VAL A 238 -10.02 -33.90 -4.64
N ARG A 239 -8.78 -34.38 -4.66
CA ARG A 239 -8.26 -35.35 -3.70
C ARG A 239 -7.52 -34.63 -2.57
N THR A 240 -7.81 -35.01 -1.35
CA THR A 240 -7.13 -34.58 -0.14
C THR A 240 -6.60 -35.79 0.63
N GLU A 241 -5.82 -35.56 1.67
CA GLU A 241 -5.37 -36.62 2.58
C GLU A 241 -6.54 -37.36 3.24
N GLN A 242 -7.69 -36.71 3.44
CA GLN A 242 -8.87 -37.25 4.11
C GLN A 242 -9.85 -37.91 3.17
N GLY A 243 -9.74 -37.73 1.86
CA GLY A 243 -10.66 -38.29 0.89
C GLY A 243 -10.79 -37.53 -0.42
N THR A 244 -11.84 -37.83 -1.16
CA THR A 244 -12.09 -37.25 -2.49
C THR A 244 -13.39 -36.44 -2.48
N ILE A 245 -13.34 -35.22 -2.94
CA ILE A 245 -14.49 -34.33 -3.15
C ILE A 245 -14.86 -34.38 -4.64
N CYS A 246 -16.08 -34.82 -4.95
CA CYS A 246 -16.61 -34.84 -6.31
C CYS A 246 -17.39 -33.53 -6.57
N ILE A 247 -16.82 -32.60 -7.32
CA ILE A 247 -17.47 -31.33 -7.68
C ILE A 247 -18.67 -31.61 -8.58
N GLY A 248 -18.56 -32.56 -9.50
CA GLY A 248 -19.62 -32.94 -10.44
C GLY A 248 -20.89 -33.53 -9.78
N ALA A 249 -20.83 -33.91 -8.51
CA ALA A 249 -22.01 -34.34 -7.76
C ALA A 249 -23.01 -33.22 -7.50
N ALA A 250 -22.57 -31.95 -7.58
CA ALA A 250 -23.41 -30.77 -7.47
C ALA A 250 -23.65 -30.17 -8.87
N PRO A 251 -24.86 -30.15 -9.42
CA PRO A 251 -25.15 -29.69 -10.78
C PRO A 251 -24.68 -28.27 -11.07
N TYR A 252 -24.79 -27.39 -10.07
CA TYR A 252 -24.43 -25.97 -10.14
C TYR A 252 -23.09 -25.66 -9.47
N GLY A 253 -22.32 -26.71 -9.11
CA GLY A 253 -20.99 -26.55 -8.53
C GLY A 253 -20.94 -26.53 -7.00
N LEU A 254 -19.74 -26.43 -6.50
CA LEU A 254 -19.40 -26.36 -5.07
C LEU A 254 -18.42 -25.21 -4.80
N ALA A 255 -18.51 -24.66 -3.60
CA ALA A 255 -17.56 -23.70 -3.09
C ALA A 255 -16.55 -24.38 -2.16
N LEU A 256 -15.26 -24.33 -2.52
CA LEU A 256 -14.16 -24.84 -1.72
C LEU A 256 -13.57 -23.70 -0.87
N PRO A 257 -13.47 -23.84 0.45
CA PRO A 257 -12.84 -22.82 1.27
C PRO A 257 -11.32 -22.77 1.02
N SER A 258 -10.74 -21.58 1.06
CA SER A 258 -9.30 -21.38 0.85
C SER A 258 -8.42 -22.18 1.82
N THR A 259 -8.93 -22.48 3.01
CA THR A 259 -8.25 -23.34 4.01
C THR A 259 -8.11 -24.80 3.57
N LEU A 260 -8.88 -25.25 2.57
CA LEU A 260 -8.76 -26.61 2.03
C LEU A 260 -7.56 -26.74 1.08
N ILE A 261 -7.13 -25.64 0.45
CA ILE A 261 -6.18 -25.67 -0.67
C ILE A 261 -4.85 -26.34 -0.29
N ASP A 262 -4.38 -26.12 0.92
CA ASP A 262 -3.11 -26.69 1.39
C ASP A 262 -3.18 -28.22 1.62
N SER A 263 -4.38 -28.78 1.79
CA SER A 263 -4.61 -30.22 1.96
C SER A 263 -4.88 -30.94 0.63
N ILE A 264 -4.98 -30.23 -0.50
CA ILE A 264 -5.19 -30.85 -1.82
C ILE A 264 -3.91 -31.56 -2.26
N THR A 265 -4.01 -32.85 -2.50
CA THR A 265 -2.92 -33.69 -2.99
C THR A 265 -2.94 -33.90 -4.50
N ALA A 266 -4.13 -33.87 -5.12
CA ALA A 266 -4.30 -33.97 -6.57
C ALA A 266 -5.66 -33.43 -7.02
N ILE A 267 -5.71 -32.97 -8.27
CA ILE A 267 -6.95 -32.60 -8.97
C ILE A 267 -7.05 -33.53 -10.21
N ASP A 268 -8.20 -34.12 -10.41
CA ASP A 268 -8.46 -35.01 -11.57
C ASP A 268 -9.43 -34.28 -12.52
N LEU A 269 -8.92 -33.98 -13.71
CA LEU A 269 -9.62 -33.26 -14.79
C LEU A 269 -9.76 -34.15 -16.05
N THR A 270 -9.69 -35.48 -15.92
CA THR A 270 -9.72 -36.40 -17.09
C THR A 270 -10.99 -36.28 -17.93
N ALA A 271 -12.11 -35.86 -17.31
CA ALA A 271 -13.37 -35.62 -18.00
C ALA A 271 -13.51 -34.21 -18.59
N ILE A 272 -12.52 -33.34 -18.39
CA ILE A 272 -12.59 -31.92 -18.75
C ILE A 272 -11.89 -31.68 -20.09
N GLN A 273 -12.59 -31.01 -21.00
CA GLN A 273 -12.12 -30.60 -22.31
C GLN A 273 -11.97 -29.05 -22.43
N CYS A 274 -12.67 -28.33 -21.55
CA CYS A 274 -12.64 -26.86 -21.50
C CYS A 274 -12.66 -26.38 -20.05
N ILE A 275 -11.87 -25.36 -19.75
CA ILE A 275 -11.88 -24.65 -18.48
C ILE A 275 -12.24 -23.19 -18.77
N THR A 276 -13.28 -22.68 -18.12
CA THR A 276 -13.73 -21.30 -18.30
C THR A 276 -13.68 -20.56 -16.97
N PHE A 277 -12.88 -19.51 -16.91
CA PHE A 277 -12.84 -18.56 -15.80
C PHE A 277 -13.79 -17.42 -16.10
N ILE A 278 -14.67 -17.08 -15.16
CA ILE A 278 -15.63 -15.97 -15.27
C ILE A 278 -15.42 -15.03 -14.09
N GLU A 279 -15.24 -13.75 -14.37
CA GLU A 279 -14.89 -12.76 -13.35
C GLU A 279 -16.09 -12.37 -12.52
N ASN A 280 -17.21 -12.00 -13.13
CA ASN A 280 -18.40 -11.52 -12.46
C ASN A 280 -19.23 -12.65 -11.90
N LYS A 281 -19.72 -12.50 -10.66
CA LYS A 281 -20.47 -13.54 -9.97
C LYS A 281 -21.82 -13.86 -10.62
N THR A 282 -22.56 -12.84 -11.01
CA THR A 282 -23.87 -13.02 -11.66
C THR A 282 -23.72 -13.76 -12.99
N ASN A 283 -22.72 -13.36 -13.78
CA ASN A 283 -22.43 -14.01 -15.06
C ASN A 283 -21.93 -15.45 -14.87
N TYR A 284 -21.17 -15.73 -13.81
CA TYR A 284 -20.77 -17.09 -13.46
C TYR A 284 -22.01 -17.97 -13.16
N ASP A 285 -22.91 -17.49 -12.30
CA ASP A 285 -24.11 -18.23 -11.91
C ASP A 285 -25.00 -18.52 -13.12
N GLU A 286 -25.31 -17.50 -13.93
CA GLU A 286 -26.13 -17.65 -15.14
C GLU A 286 -25.47 -18.59 -16.16
N TYR A 287 -24.15 -18.45 -16.37
CA TYR A 287 -23.42 -19.32 -17.30
C TYR A 287 -23.46 -20.78 -16.86
N VAL A 288 -23.28 -21.04 -15.56
CA VAL A 288 -23.34 -22.40 -15.01
C VAL A 288 -24.72 -23.01 -15.15
N MET A 289 -25.79 -22.21 -14.97
CA MET A 289 -27.18 -22.68 -15.04
C MET A 289 -27.66 -22.90 -16.48
N SER A 290 -27.23 -22.06 -17.42
CA SER A 290 -27.86 -22.00 -18.74
C SER A 290 -26.93 -22.37 -19.92
N GLU A 291 -25.61 -22.17 -19.80
CA GLU A 291 -24.68 -22.27 -20.94
C GLU A 291 -23.61 -23.36 -20.79
N LYS A 292 -23.27 -23.74 -19.54
CA LYS A 292 -22.18 -24.69 -19.25
C LYS A 292 -22.36 -25.98 -20.03
N GLN A 293 -21.31 -26.38 -20.77
CA GLN A 293 -21.32 -27.59 -21.60
C GLN A 293 -20.84 -28.83 -20.84
N PRO A 294 -21.27 -30.03 -21.27
CA PRO A 294 -20.62 -31.27 -20.82
C PRO A 294 -19.12 -31.23 -21.07
N GLY A 295 -18.32 -31.73 -20.13
CA GLY A 295 -16.84 -31.67 -20.22
C GLY A 295 -16.24 -30.29 -19.96
N GLU A 296 -17.02 -29.35 -19.45
CA GLU A 296 -16.53 -28.00 -19.05
C GLU A 296 -16.40 -27.89 -17.53
N LEU A 297 -15.28 -27.33 -17.08
CA LEU A 297 -15.07 -26.84 -15.73
C LEU A 297 -15.17 -25.31 -15.74
N VAL A 298 -16.19 -24.77 -15.07
CA VAL A 298 -16.38 -23.33 -14.91
C VAL A 298 -15.88 -22.92 -13.52
N ILE A 299 -15.10 -21.87 -13.46
CA ILE A 299 -14.46 -21.39 -12.24
C ILE A 299 -14.83 -19.91 -12.06
N TYR A 300 -15.40 -19.58 -10.91
CA TYR A 300 -15.57 -18.20 -10.53
C TYR A 300 -14.21 -17.57 -10.24
N HIS A 301 -13.79 -16.67 -11.12
CA HIS A 301 -12.51 -15.99 -10.98
C HIS A 301 -12.58 -14.92 -9.87
N GLY A 302 -13.67 -14.12 -9.82
CA GLY A 302 -13.71 -12.92 -8.99
C GLY A 302 -12.58 -11.96 -9.36
N GLY A 303 -12.50 -10.80 -8.74
CA GLY A 303 -11.55 -9.77 -9.17
C GLY A 303 -10.09 -10.20 -9.05
N PHE A 304 -9.67 -10.59 -7.87
CA PHE A 304 -8.25 -10.70 -7.55
C PHE A 304 -7.78 -12.14 -7.26
N LEU A 305 -6.54 -12.48 -7.68
CA LEU A 305 -5.92 -13.78 -7.40
C LEU A 305 -5.12 -13.73 -6.08
N SER A 306 -5.76 -14.06 -4.95
CA SER A 306 -5.07 -14.26 -3.68
C SER A 306 -4.02 -15.38 -3.76
N PRO A 307 -3.04 -15.47 -2.85
CA PRO A 307 -2.03 -16.53 -2.86
C PRO A 307 -2.62 -17.94 -2.92
N GLN A 308 -3.68 -18.22 -2.17
CA GLN A 308 -4.34 -19.51 -2.17
C GLN A 308 -5.09 -19.78 -3.49
N LYS A 309 -5.71 -18.75 -4.07
CA LYS A 309 -6.36 -18.87 -5.37
C LYS A 309 -5.35 -19.11 -6.49
N ARG A 310 -4.20 -18.41 -6.48
CA ARG A 310 -3.08 -18.67 -7.39
C ARG A 310 -2.61 -20.12 -7.28
N LYS A 311 -2.47 -20.65 -6.06
CA LYS A 311 -2.10 -22.05 -5.83
C LYS A 311 -3.11 -23.00 -6.45
N LEU A 312 -4.42 -22.79 -6.20
CA LEU A 312 -5.48 -23.60 -6.80
C LEU A 312 -5.46 -23.55 -8.33
N VAL A 313 -5.36 -22.35 -8.92
CA VAL A 313 -5.29 -22.15 -10.38
C VAL A 313 -4.08 -22.87 -10.98
N THR A 314 -2.93 -22.78 -10.32
CA THR A 314 -1.71 -23.47 -10.75
C THR A 314 -1.88 -25.00 -10.70
N MET A 315 -2.51 -25.52 -9.66
CA MET A 315 -2.80 -26.97 -9.55
C MET A 315 -3.76 -27.42 -10.65
N ILE A 316 -4.80 -26.63 -10.96
CA ILE A 316 -5.73 -26.89 -12.07
C ILE A 316 -4.98 -26.86 -13.42
N ALA A 317 -4.11 -25.88 -13.63
CA ALA A 317 -3.31 -25.78 -14.85
C ALA A 317 -2.41 -27.00 -15.07
N HIS A 318 -1.77 -27.49 -14.00
CA HIS A 318 -0.92 -28.68 -14.07
C HIS A 318 -1.71 -30.01 -14.27
N ALA A 319 -2.94 -30.06 -13.74
CA ALA A 319 -3.81 -31.23 -13.89
C ALA A 319 -4.49 -31.30 -15.27
N ALA A 320 -4.59 -30.17 -15.98
CA ALA A 320 -5.21 -30.10 -17.31
C ALA A 320 -4.38 -30.85 -18.33
N ALA A 321 -5.03 -31.77 -19.09
CA ALA A 321 -4.38 -32.50 -20.17
C ALA A 321 -3.97 -31.58 -21.33
N LYS A 322 -2.99 -31.98 -22.12
CA LYS A 322 -2.63 -31.24 -23.34
C LYS A 322 -3.85 -31.13 -24.27
N GLY A 323 -4.15 -29.93 -24.74
CA GLY A 323 -5.28 -29.67 -25.62
C GLY A 323 -6.59 -29.24 -24.94
N VAL A 324 -6.64 -29.24 -23.61
CA VAL A 324 -7.75 -28.61 -22.87
C VAL A 324 -7.78 -27.12 -23.21
N LYS A 325 -8.93 -26.65 -23.68
CA LYS A 325 -9.13 -25.22 -23.96
C LYS A 325 -9.29 -24.46 -22.65
N VAL A 326 -8.58 -23.35 -22.48
CA VAL A 326 -8.74 -22.48 -21.31
C VAL A 326 -9.24 -21.12 -21.77
N ARG A 327 -10.30 -20.62 -21.18
CA ARG A 327 -10.96 -19.36 -21.53
C ARG A 327 -11.13 -18.47 -20.30
N PHE A 328 -11.11 -17.19 -20.53
CA PHE A 328 -11.35 -16.18 -19.50
C PHE A 328 -12.35 -15.13 -20.01
N TRP A 329 -13.32 -14.80 -19.18
CA TRP A 329 -14.34 -13.80 -19.45
C TRP A 329 -14.42 -12.83 -18.30
N ALA A 330 -14.24 -11.54 -18.59
CA ALA A 330 -14.35 -10.41 -17.69
C ALA A 330 -14.98 -9.22 -18.42
N ASP A 331 -15.11 -8.10 -17.74
CA ASP A 331 -15.48 -6.82 -18.34
C ASP A 331 -14.53 -6.45 -19.47
N ILE A 332 -15.04 -5.74 -20.47
CA ILE A 332 -14.21 -5.23 -21.56
C ILE A 332 -13.70 -3.85 -21.18
N ASP A 333 -12.69 -3.84 -20.29
CA ASP A 333 -12.06 -2.65 -19.73
C ASP A 333 -10.62 -2.95 -19.27
N ALA A 334 -9.91 -1.93 -18.75
CA ALA A 334 -8.52 -2.08 -18.30
C ALA A 334 -8.38 -3.09 -17.16
N GLY A 335 -9.38 -3.17 -16.26
CA GLY A 335 -9.43 -4.14 -15.16
C GLY A 335 -9.48 -5.57 -15.65
N GLY A 336 -10.42 -5.86 -16.56
CA GLY A 336 -10.56 -7.18 -17.18
C GLY A 336 -9.34 -7.59 -17.99
N PHE A 337 -8.72 -6.67 -18.73
CA PHE A 337 -7.48 -6.95 -19.49
C PHE A 337 -6.31 -7.30 -18.54
N ARG A 338 -6.18 -6.59 -17.44
CA ARG A 338 -5.16 -6.86 -16.42
C ARG A 338 -5.38 -8.20 -15.73
N MET A 339 -6.62 -8.52 -15.38
CA MET A 339 -6.96 -9.82 -14.80
C MET A 339 -6.63 -10.97 -15.75
N PHE A 340 -6.90 -10.79 -17.05
CA PHE A 340 -6.49 -11.74 -18.08
C PHE A 340 -4.97 -11.91 -18.11
N ASP A 341 -4.19 -10.84 -18.15
CA ASP A 341 -2.72 -10.90 -18.18
C ASP A 341 -2.16 -11.61 -16.93
N ASN A 342 -2.77 -11.38 -15.76
CA ASN A 342 -2.37 -12.05 -14.52
C ASN A 342 -2.69 -13.56 -14.55
N LEU A 343 -3.82 -13.94 -15.12
CA LEU A 343 -4.15 -15.35 -15.32
C LEU A 343 -3.23 -15.98 -16.39
N GLN A 344 -2.91 -15.26 -17.45
CA GLN A 344 -2.03 -15.73 -18.53
C GLN A 344 -0.60 -16.04 -18.03
N LYS A 345 -0.11 -15.32 -17.02
CA LYS A 345 1.18 -15.63 -16.36
C LYS A 345 1.17 -17.00 -15.68
N LEU A 346 0.00 -17.49 -15.26
CA LEU A 346 -0.18 -18.82 -14.65
C LEU A 346 -0.55 -19.88 -15.69
N ILE A 347 -1.36 -19.52 -16.69
CA ILE A 347 -1.85 -20.41 -17.74
C ILE A 347 -1.63 -19.74 -19.10
N SER A 348 -0.46 -19.95 -19.67
CA SER A 348 -0.05 -19.29 -20.93
C SER A 348 -0.97 -19.57 -22.14
N SER A 349 -1.76 -20.64 -22.09
CA SER A 349 -2.71 -21.04 -23.14
C SER A 349 -4.11 -20.44 -22.99
N VAL A 350 -4.34 -19.57 -22.00
CA VAL A 350 -5.65 -18.94 -21.81
C VAL A 350 -5.99 -17.99 -22.96
N LEU A 351 -7.25 -18.02 -23.41
CA LEU A 351 -7.77 -17.19 -24.46
C LEU A 351 -8.93 -16.34 -23.94
N PRO A 352 -9.09 -15.10 -24.38
CA PRO A 352 -10.23 -14.28 -24.01
C PRO A 352 -11.53 -14.84 -24.61
N MET A 353 -12.60 -14.77 -23.86
CA MET A 353 -13.95 -15.14 -24.27
C MET A 353 -14.87 -13.93 -24.12
N ARG A 354 -15.59 -13.53 -25.15
CA ARG A 354 -16.53 -12.41 -25.15
C ARG A 354 -15.88 -11.07 -24.74
N MET A 355 -14.63 -10.86 -25.17
CA MET A 355 -13.86 -9.62 -24.87
C MET A 355 -13.28 -9.00 -26.16
N SER A 356 -14.05 -8.98 -27.26
CA SER A 356 -13.61 -8.47 -28.56
C SER A 356 -14.12 -7.05 -28.85
N GLY A 357 -13.46 -6.36 -29.79
CA GLY A 357 -13.89 -5.05 -30.28
C GLY A 357 -15.27 -5.06 -30.95
N GLU A 358 -15.65 -6.17 -31.61
CA GLU A 358 -17.00 -6.34 -32.17
C GLU A 358 -18.09 -6.24 -31.09
N LEU A 359 -17.82 -6.74 -29.90
CA LEU A 359 -18.77 -6.65 -28.78
C LEU A 359 -18.84 -5.24 -28.21
N VAL A 360 -17.72 -4.51 -28.14
CA VAL A 360 -17.76 -3.08 -27.79
C VAL A 360 -18.62 -2.31 -28.79
N GLU A 361 -18.43 -2.54 -30.10
CA GLU A 361 -19.23 -1.90 -31.15
C GLU A 361 -20.70 -2.29 -31.10
N LYS A 362 -21.01 -3.53 -30.74
CA LYS A 362 -22.39 -4.00 -30.63
C LYS A 362 -23.15 -3.40 -29.45
N PHE A 363 -22.45 -3.20 -28.33
CA PHE A 363 -23.07 -2.85 -27.05
C PHE A 363 -22.70 -1.45 -26.55
N TYR A 364 -22.07 -0.58 -27.35
CA TYR A 364 -21.58 0.74 -26.90
C TYR A 364 -22.69 1.63 -26.31
N GLU A 365 -23.94 1.50 -26.78
CA GLU A 365 -25.08 2.26 -26.24
C GLU A 365 -25.41 1.91 -24.77
N HIS A 366 -25.03 0.71 -24.34
CA HIS A 366 -25.18 0.23 -22.97
C HIS A 366 -23.88 0.31 -22.17
N GLY A 367 -22.82 0.88 -22.78
CA GLY A 367 -21.49 0.97 -22.16
C GLY A 367 -21.39 2.05 -21.09
N LEU A 368 -20.45 1.86 -20.17
CA LEU A 368 -20.11 2.82 -19.15
C LEU A 368 -19.18 3.90 -19.75
N VAL A 369 -19.65 5.16 -19.74
CA VAL A 369 -18.85 6.29 -20.25
C VAL A 369 -17.62 6.52 -19.34
N ARG A 370 -16.44 6.61 -19.95
CA ARG A 370 -15.17 6.79 -19.25
C ARG A 370 -14.64 8.21 -19.37
N SER A 371 -13.86 8.63 -18.37
CA SER A 371 -13.21 9.93 -18.35
C SER A 371 -12.08 10.01 -19.40
N LYS A 372 -11.68 11.25 -19.76
CA LYS A 372 -10.58 11.45 -20.71
C LYS A 372 -9.25 10.94 -20.15
N GLU A 373 -9.06 11.04 -18.84
CA GLU A 373 -7.88 10.55 -18.13
C GLU A 373 -7.77 9.03 -18.28
N TYR A 374 -8.84 8.29 -17.99
CA TYR A 374 -8.90 6.84 -18.17
C TYR A 374 -8.56 6.42 -19.61
N LEU A 375 -9.19 7.07 -20.59
CA LEU A 375 -8.95 6.76 -22.02
C LEU A 375 -7.50 7.04 -22.42
N SER A 376 -6.89 8.12 -21.89
CA SER A 376 -5.48 8.45 -22.16
C SER A 376 -4.52 7.43 -21.54
N GLU A 377 -4.83 6.92 -20.35
CA GLU A 377 -4.03 5.88 -19.68
C GLU A 377 -4.12 4.55 -20.45
N LEU A 378 -5.32 4.14 -20.85
CA LEU A 378 -5.53 2.93 -21.65
C LEU A 378 -4.82 3.01 -23.01
N GLU A 379 -4.83 4.17 -23.66
CA GLU A 379 -4.08 4.42 -24.91
C GLU A 379 -2.56 4.33 -24.68
N ALA A 380 -2.07 4.87 -23.57
CA ALA A 380 -0.65 4.80 -23.22
C ALA A 380 -0.23 3.35 -22.93
N ASP A 381 -1.04 2.58 -22.24
CA ASP A 381 -0.81 1.15 -21.98
C ASP A 381 -0.70 0.37 -23.29
N LEU A 382 -1.61 0.58 -24.24
CA LEU A 382 -1.54 -0.06 -25.54
C LEU A 382 -0.27 0.35 -26.31
N LYS A 383 0.09 1.64 -26.30
CA LYS A 383 1.31 2.15 -26.96
C LYS A 383 2.59 1.59 -26.33
N SER A 384 2.58 1.29 -25.04
CA SER A 384 3.69 0.64 -24.34
C SER A 384 3.84 -0.86 -24.64
N GLY A 385 2.91 -1.44 -25.40
CA GLY A 385 2.88 -2.86 -25.72
C GLY A 385 2.11 -3.73 -24.73
N ARG A 386 1.40 -3.14 -23.76
CA ARG A 386 0.47 -3.85 -22.88
C ARG A 386 -0.83 -4.16 -23.62
N TYR A 387 -1.50 -5.22 -23.21
CA TYR A 387 -2.82 -5.63 -23.69
C TYR A 387 -2.94 -5.80 -25.21
N LEU A 388 -1.85 -6.16 -25.89
CA LEU A 388 -1.83 -6.30 -27.36
C LEU A 388 -2.89 -7.28 -27.90
N LEU A 389 -3.25 -8.28 -27.11
CA LEU A 389 -4.30 -9.24 -27.45
C LEU A 389 -5.69 -8.59 -27.54
N PHE A 390 -5.90 -7.48 -26.86
CA PHE A 390 -7.15 -6.72 -26.80
C PHE A 390 -7.11 -5.43 -27.62
N LYS A 391 -6.14 -5.30 -28.53
CA LYS A 391 -5.94 -4.08 -29.32
C LYS A 391 -7.22 -3.63 -30.02
N ASP A 392 -7.96 -4.54 -30.64
CA ASP A 392 -9.22 -4.25 -31.33
C ASP A 392 -10.29 -3.73 -30.36
N ALA A 393 -10.41 -4.33 -29.18
CA ALA A 393 -11.35 -3.87 -28.14
C ALA A 393 -10.96 -2.49 -27.62
N ILE A 394 -9.67 -2.25 -27.37
CA ILE A 394 -9.16 -0.95 -26.88
C ILE A 394 -9.39 0.14 -27.91
N GLU A 395 -9.13 -0.11 -29.20
CA GLU A 395 -9.36 0.85 -30.28
C GLU A 395 -10.86 1.25 -30.37
N LYS A 396 -11.78 0.30 -30.13
CA LYS A 396 -13.22 0.60 -30.07
C LYS A 396 -13.60 1.36 -28.79
N ILE A 397 -13.05 0.99 -27.62
CA ILE A 397 -13.24 1.74 -26.38
C ILE A 397 -12.81 3.21 -26.56
N LEU A 398 -11.64 3.45 -27.15
CA LEU A 398 -11.14 4.80 -27.41
C LEU A 398 -12.02 5.57 -28.39
N SER A 399 -12.59 4.89 -29.38
CA SER A 399 -13.47 5.50 -30.39
C SER A 399 -14.82 5.91 -29.84
N TYR A 400 -15.45 5.05 -29.03
CA TYR A 400 -16.78 5.28 -28.46
C TYR A 400 -16.75 5.97 -27.09
N GLY A 401 -15.60 5.96 -26.39
CA GLY A 401 -15.44 6.52 -25.06
C GLY A 401 -16.13 5.70 -23.96
N VAL A 402 -16.40 4.41 -24.20
CA VAL A 402 -17.14 3.52 -23.28
C VAL A 402 -16.44 2.19 -23.09
N THR A 403 -16.67 1.57 -21.94
CA THR A 403 -16.31 0.18 -21.62
C THR A 403 -17.59 -0.65 -21.45
N ILE A 404 -17.49 -1.98 -21.57
CA ILE A 404 -18.65 -2.87 -21.49
C ILE A 404 -18.52 -3.76 -20.27
N GLU A 405 -19.51 -3.68 -19.38
CA GLU A 405 -19.62 -4.55 -18.20
C GLU A 405 -20.16 -5.93 -18.60
N GLN A 406 -19.73 -6.97 -17.92
CA GLN A 406 -20.12 -8.36 -18.18
C GLN A 406 -21.64 -8.58 -18.13
N GLU A 407 -22.34 -7.89 -17.22
CA GLU A 407 -23.78 -7.97 -17.07
C GLU A 407 -24.57 -7.54 -18.30
N THR A 408 -23.98 -6.72 -19.17
CA THR A 408 -24.58 -6.34 -20.46
C THR A 408 -24.91 -7.55 -21.33
N PHE A 409 -24.25 -8.69 -21.12
CA PHE A 409 -24.48 -9.92 -21.87
C PHE A 409 -25.59 -10.80 -21.30
N LEU A 410 -26.23 -10.41 -20.20
CA LEU A 410 -27.34 -11.14 -19.56
C LEU A 410 -28.73 -10.70 -20.10
N ASN A 411 -28.79 -9.68 -20.96
CA ASN A 411 -30.00 -9.12 -21.53
C ASN A 411 -30.34 -9.66 -22.92
#